data_5a19cc8dcb27367ec7ab883febc0c697
#
_entry.id   5a19cc8dcb27367ec7ab883febc0c697
#
_cell.length_a   1.000
_cell.length_b   1.000
_cell.length_c   1.000
_cell.angle_alpha   90.00
_cell.angle_beta   90.00
_cell.angle_gamma   90.00
#
_symmetry.space_group_name_H-M   'P 1'
#
loop_
_entity.id
_entity.type
_entity.pdbx_description
1 polymer ?
#
loop_
_entity_poly.entity_id
_entity_poly.type
_entity_poly.pdbx_seq_one_letter_code
_entity_poly.pdbx_strand_id
1 'polypeptide(L)'
;VSGRPLPGFFLSAVLPRRFRSRVCRLCRRPVNGFRYCYRCNAAPDVARPDAAGFVSYAIKNSQAGQDMYRYKGMQPSVQAVNNVQLLLEHGLRHLRCVNQIVGTNVQAVTVMPSRSHYQSGAPSQLQKLCALRLPAGLPTVGIEPVAGATSDRKVDPASFVVPQPVGWSHVLLIDDTWVSGGTRMSAVGALRAAGAAKVSSLVLARWLDPGYGATPELVREVTEAGGWSSPQGVCPFTRDGVCPRVR
;
A
#
# COMPACT_ATOMS: atom_id res chain seq x y z
N VAL A 1 21.05 5.72 8.60
CA VAL A 1 20.49 4.46 9.12
C VAL A 1 20.76 3.39 8.08
N SER A 2 21.77 2.53 8.32
CA SER A 2 22.05 1.35 7.48
C SER A 2 20.87 0.38 7.69
N GLY A 3 19.95 0.36 6.77
CA GLY A 3 18.82 -0.54 6.87
C GLY A 3 19.22 -1.96 6.58
N ARG A 4 18.70 -2.89 7.36
CA ARG A 4 18.84 -4.31 7.07
C ARG A 4 18.34 -4.60 5.64
N PRO A 5 19.01 -5.49 4.88
CA PRO A 5 18.59 -5.84 3.54
C PRO A 5 17.23 -6.54 3.57
N LEU A 6 16.44 -6.31 2.52
CA LEU A 6 15.21 -7.05 2.31
C LEU A 6 15.51 -8.47 1.83
N PRO A 7 14.80 -9.50 2.34
CA PRO A 7 14.90 -10.86 1.83
C PRO A 7 14.73 -10.94 0.31
N GLY A 8 15.53 -11.76 -0.35
CA GLY A 8 15.56 -11.87 -1.82
C GLY A 8 14.28 -12.37 -2.49
N PHE A 9 13.36 -12.96 -1.72
CA PHE A 9 12.05 -13.37 -2.23
C PHE A 9 11.02 -12.24 -2.33
N PHE A 10 11.31 -11.03 -1.79
CA PHE A 10 10.49 -9.87 -2.05
C PHE A 10 10.82 -9.30 -3.43
N LEU A 11 9.80 -9.23 -4.27
CA LEU A 11 9.88 -8.75 -5.64
C LEU A 11 9.34 -7.33 -5.71
N SER A 12 10.12 -6.41 -6.27
CA SER A 12 9.72 -5.01 -6.41
C SER A 12 8.39 -4.87 -7.14
N ALA A 13 7.48 -4.05 -6.61
CA ALA A 13 6.27 -3.66 -7.31
C ALA A 13 6.51 -2.61 -8.40
N VAL A 14 7.74 -2.13 -8.55
CA VAL A 14 8.19 -1.27 -9.65
C VAL A 14 8.92 -2.11 -10.67
N LEU A 15 8.27 -2.34 -11.80
CA LEU A 15 8.80 -3.20 -12.86
C LEU A 15 9.76 -2.45 -13.79
N PRO A 16 10.69 -3.16 -14.45
CA PRO A 16 11.52 -2.63 -15.53
C PRO A 16 10.69 -1.92 -16.62
N ARG A 17 11.30 -0.96 -17.32
CA ARG A 17 10.63 -0.10 -18.30
C ARG A 17 9.75 -0.86 -19.30
N ARG A 18 10.25 -1.99 -19.82
CA ARG A 18 9.55 -2.84 -20.80
C ARG A 18 8.23 -3.43 -20.30
N PHE A 19 8.04 -3.58 -18.97
CA PHE A 19 6.83 -4.14 -18.37
C PHE A 19 5.91 -3.09 -17.74
N ARG A 20 6.30 -1.81 -17.71
CA ARG A 20 5.50 -0.76 -17.04
C ARG A 20 4.15 -0.49 -17.71
N SER A 21 3.99 -0.80 -18.98
CA SER A 21 2.70 -0.73 -19.69
C SER A 21 1.78 -1.91 -19.38
N ARG A 22 2.33 -3.00 -18.82
CA ARG A 22 1.58 -4.20 -18.45
C ARG A 22 0.90 -4.09 -17.09
N VAL A 23 1.09 -2.97 -16.37
CA VAL A 23 0.50 -2.77 -15.05
C VAL A 23 -0.23 -1.43 -14.95
N CYS A 24 -1.33 -1.45 -14.21
CA CYS A 24 -2.14 -0.27 -13.89
C CYS A 24 -1.28 0.85 -13.29
N ARG A 25 -1.44 2.07 -13.79
CA ARG A 25 -0.66 3.22 -13.31
C ARG A 25 -0.92 3.57 -11.85
N LEU A 26 -2.12 3.30 -11.35
CA LEU A 26 -2.47 3.59 -9.96
C LEU A 26 -2.11 2.43 -9.01
N CYS A 27 -2.60 1.21 -9.28
CA CYS A 27 -2.53 0.12 -8.30
C CYS A 27 -1.55 -1.01 -8.64
N ARG A 28 -0.76 -0.89 -9.70
CA ARG A 28 0.24 -1.88 -10.16
C ARG A 28 -0.34 -3.26 -10.50
N ARG A 29 -1.68 -3.38 -10.61
CA ARG A 29 -2.32 -4.62 -11.05
C ARG A 29 -1.99 -4.90 -12.51
N PRO A 30 -1.74 -6.16 -12.91
CA PRO A 30 -1.61 -6.54 -14.30
C PRO A 30 -2.81 -6.11 -15.14
N VAL A 31 -2.53 -5.55 -16.31
CA VAL A 31 -3.51 -5.09 -17.31
C VAL A 31 -3.01 -5.41 -18.71
N ASN A 32 -3.93 -5.63 -19.65
CA ASN A 32 -3.62 -5.90 -21.06
C ASN A 32 -3.56 -4.58 -21.84
N GLY A 33 -2.48 -3.81 -21.65
CA GLY A 33 -2.24 -2.55 -22.35
C GLY A 33 -3.05 -1.33 -21.88
N PHE A 34 -3.96 -1.49 -20.91
CA PHE A 34 -4.74 -0.37 -20.38
C PHE A 34 -3.91 0.50 -19.42
N ARG A 35 -4.17 1.81 -19.47
CA ARG A 35 -3.55 2.77 -18.52
C ARG A 35 -3.95 2.49 -17.07
N TYR A 36 -5.22 2.16 -16.84
CA TYR A 36 -5.80 1.83 -15.54
C TYR A 36 -6.56 0.52 -15.63
N CYS A 37 -6.57 -0.27 -14.56
CA CYS A 37 -7.49 -1.39 -14.46
C CYS A 37 -8.93 -0.87 -14.28
N TYR A 38 -9.92 -1.71 -14.59
CA TYR A 38 -11.34 -1.36 -14.49
C TYR A 38 -11.69 -0.64 -13.18
N ARG A 39 -11.25 -1.16 -12.03
CA ARG A 39 -11.54 -0.58 -10.72
C ARG A 39 -10.93 0.80 -10.50
N CYS A 40 -9.69 0.98 -10.89
CA CYS A 40 -9.03 2.28 -10.77
C CYS A 40 -9.60 3.31 -11.75
N ASN A 41 -10.09 2.84 -12.89
CA ASN A 41 -10.76 3.71 -13.87
C ASN A 41 -12.16 4.12 -13.40
N ALA A 42 -12.91 3.22 -12.78
CA ALA A 42 -14.25 3.46 -12.28
C ALA A 42 -14.28 4.19 -10.91
N ALA A 43 -13.15 4.29 -10.21
CA ALA A 43 -13.11 4.95 -8.90
C ALA A 43 -13.31 6.46 -9.05
N PRO A 44 -14.15 7.09 -8.19
CA PRO A 44 -14.28 8.54 -8.14
C PRO A 44 -12.93 9.21 -7.82
N ASP A 45 -12.68 10.41 -8.37
CA ASP A 45 -11.41 11.11 -8.15
C ASP A 45 -11.15 11.40 -6.68
N VAL A 46 -12.19 11.70 -5.90
CA VAL A 46 -12.10 11.92 -4.45
C VAL A 46 -11.63 10.67 -3.68
N ALA A 47 -11.76 9.49 -4.25
CA ALA A 47 -11.32 8.23 -3.65
C ALA A 47 -9.95 7.75 -4.16
N ARG A 48 -9.36 8.44 -5.15
CA ARG A 48 -8.02 8.11 -5.64
C ARG A 48 -6.97 8.81 -4.80
N PRO A 49 -5.92 8.12 -4.32
CA PRO A 49 -4.82 8.79 -3.62
C PRO A 49 -4.05 9.72 -4.57
N ASP A 50 -3.54 10.84 -4.05
CA ASP A 50 -2.68 11.79 -4.78
C ASP A 50 -1.36 11.14 -5.22
N ALA A 51 -0.83 10.24 -4.38
CA ALA A 51 0.28 9.35 -4.72
C ALA A 51 0.04 7.95 -4.12
N ALA A 52 0.45 6.90 -4.85
CA ALA A 52 0.36 5.53 -4.36
C ALA A 52 1.71 4.82 -4.51
N GLY A 53 2.32 4.47 -3.39
CA GLY A 53 3.55 3.71 -3.30
C GLY A 53 3.28 2.23 -3.03
N PHE A 54 4.00 1.36 -3.74
CA PHE A 54 3.94 -0.09 -3.56
C PHE A 54 5.36 -0.63 -3.41
N VAL A 55 5.66 -1.25 -2.27
CA VAL A 55 7.01 -1.74 -1.99
C VAL A 55 7.28 -3.03 -2.74
N SER A 56 6.45 -4.05 -2.55
CA SER A 56 6.67 -5.38 -3.11
C SER A 56 5.42 -5.93 -3.78
N TYR A 57 5.59 -6.94 -4.64
CA TYR A 57 4.53 -7.87 -4.97
C TYR A 57 4.49 -9.01 -3.95
N ALA A 58 3.27 -9.42 -3.59
CA ALA A 58 2.99 -10.66 -2.87
C ALA A 58 2.25 -11.59 -3.83
N ILE A 59 2.96 -12.52 -4.42
CA ILE A 59 2.35 -13.53 -5.31
C ILE A 59 1.76 -14.63 -4.44
N LYS A 60 0.51 -15.01 -4.70
CA LYS A 60 -0.16 -16.10 -3.99
C LYS A 60 0.70 -17.37 -4.03
N ASN A 61 0.80 -18.04 -2.89
CA ASN A 61 1.61 -19.22 -2.64
C ASN A 61 3.14 -19.00 -2.64
N SER A 62 3.64 -17.79 -2.93
CA SER A 62 5.06 -17.46 -2.71
C SER A 62 5.36 -17.20 -1.24
N GLN A 63 6.65 -17.18 -0.85
CA GLN A 63 7.07 -16.81 0.51
C GLN A 63 6.56 -15.42 0.90
N ALA A 64 6.67 -14.43 0.00
CA ALA A 64 6.14 -13.09 0.24
C ALA A 64 4.62 -13.10 0.49
N GLY A 65 3.86 -13.88 -0.28
CA GLY A 65 2.43 -14.06 -0.06
C GLY A 65 2.10 -14.72 1.28
N GLN A 66 2.86 -15.75 1.66
CA GLN A 66 2.70 -16.42 2.95
C GLN A 66 3.02 -15.48 4.12
N ASP A 67 4.08 -14.67 4.03
CA ASP A 67 4.45 -13.72 5.07
C ASP A 67 3.36 -12.67 5.29
N MET A 68 2.78 -12.12 4.19
CA MET A 68 1.66 -11.17 4.26
C MET A 68 0.38 -11.76 4.89
N TYR A 69 0.27 -13.07 4.94
CA TYR A 69 -0.81 -13.77 5.63
C TYR A 69 -0.45 -14.09 7.09
N ARG A 70 0.72 -14.70 7.32
CA ARG A 70 1.13 -15.24 8.62
C ARG A 70 1.47 -14.16 9.66
N TYR A 71 1.81 -12.94 9.25
CA TYR A 71 2.08 -11.87 10.20
C TYR A 71 0.83 -11.32 10.91
N LYS A 72 -0.40 -11.60 10.36
CA LYS A 72 -1.69 -11.07 10.89
C LYS A 72 -2.36 -11.97 11.92
N GLY A 73 -2.01 -13.24 11.99
CA GLY A 73 -2.72 -14.25 12.76
C GLY A 73 -2.78 -13.95 14.26
N MET A 74 -3.59 -14.71 14.98
CA MET A 74 -3.62 -14.65 16.46
C MET A 74 -2.28 -15.01 17.08
N GLN A 75 -1.52 -15.91 16.44
CA GLN A 75 -0.15 -16.26 16.75
C GLN A 75 0.72 -15.91 15.52
N PRO A 76 1.13 -14.64 15.39
CA PRO A 76 1.89 -14.22 14.22
C PRO A 76 3.27 -14.87 14.21
N SER A 77 3.69 -15.32 13.02
CA SER A 77 5.06 -15.80 12.83
C SER A 77 6.05 -14.67 13.05
N VAL A 78 6.99 -14.84 13.98
CA VAL A 78 8.04 -13.86 14.28
C VAL A 78 8.81 -13.47 13.00
N GLN A 79 9.14 -14.46 12.17
CA GLN A 79 9.84 -14.22 10.90
C GLN A 79 8.99 -13.38 9.94
N ALA A 80 7.70 -13.69 9.79
CA ALA A 80 6.81 -12.91 8.93
C ALA A 80 6.63 -11.47 9.45
N VAL A 81 6.51 -11.29 10.77
CA VAL A 81 6.47 -9.95 11.39
C VAL A 81 7.72 -9.14 11.07
N ASN A 82 8.91 -9.75 11.25
CA ASN A 82 10.18 -9.12 10.94
C ASN A 82 10.30 -8.74 9.45
N ASN A 83 9.85 -9.62 8.55
CA ASN A 83 9.87 -9.38 7.12
C ASN A 83 8.93 -8.24 6.71
N VAL A 84 7.71 -8.19 7.26
CA VAL A 84 6.76 -7.10 7.03
C VAL A 84 7.25 -5.78 7.62
N GLN A 85 7.92 -5.81 8.78
CA GLN A 85 8.57 -4.64 9.35
C GLN A 85 9.65 -4.06 8.42
N LEU A 86 10.47 -4.91 7.80
CA LEU A 86 11.49 -4.46 6.82
C LEU A 86 10.85 -3.78 5.60
N LEU A 87 9.72 -4.30 5.09
CA LEU A 87 8.96 -3.64 4.02
C LEU A 87 8.44 -2.27 4.46
N LEU A 88 7.90 -2.16 5.69
CA LEU A 88 7.44 -0.90 6.25
C LEU A 88 8.59 0.11 6.36
N GLU A 89 9.71 -0.28 6.96
CA GLU A 89 10.90 0.55 7.10
C GLU A 89 11.41 1.02 5.73
N HIS A 90 11.41 0.14 4.73
CA HIS A 90 11.79 0.51 3.36
C HIS A 90 10.82 1.57 2.79
N GLY A 91 9.52 1.36 2.91
CA GLY A 91 8.52 2.32 2.43
C GLY A 91 8.64 3.69 3.12
N LEU A 92 8.85 3.71 4.44
CA LEU A 92 8.97 4.94 5.24
C LEU A 92 10.22 5.77 4.91
N ARG A 93 11.30 5.17 4.42
CA ARG A 93 12.49 5.94 3.94
C ARG A 93 12.16 6.86 2.77
N HIS A 94 11.07 6.60 2.07
CA HIS A 94 10.62 7.39 0.91
C HIS A 94 9.55 8.45 1.24
N LEU A 95 9.38 8.83 2.52
CA LEU A 95 8.48 9.92 2.92
C LEU A 95 8.81 11.23 2.22
N ARG A 96 10.10 11.56 2.07
CA ARG A 96 10.52 12.74 1.30
C ARG A 96 10.12 12.65 -0.18
N CYS A 97 10.13 11.45 -0.75
CA CYS A 97 9.74 11.25 -2.14
C CYS A 97 8.24 11.53 -2.34
N VAL A 98 7.38 11.03 -1.46
CA VAL A 98 5.93 11.31 -1.55
C VAL A 98 5.64 12.77 -1.31
N ASN A 99 6.34 13.44 -0.39
CA ASN A 99 6.23 14.89 -0.16
C ASN A 99 6.53 15.68 -1.44
N GLN A 100 7.59 15.34 -2.14
CA GLN A 100 7.98 15.99 -3.41
C GLN A 100 6.97 15.73 -4.54
N ILE A 101 6.45 14.49 -4.64
CA ILE A 101 5.46 14.13 -5.66
C ILE A 101 4.14 14.89 -5.46
N VAL A 102 3.71 15.05 -4.22
CA VAL A 102 2.44 15.69 -3.86
C VAL A 102 2.57 17.20 -3.71
N GLY A 103 3.79 17.69 -3.48
CA GLY A 103 4.08 19.11 -3.28
C GLY A 103 3.78 19.62 -1.87
N THR A 104 3.51 18.73 -0.91
CA THR A 104 3.28 19.07 0.50
C THR A 104 3.78 17.95 1.41
N ASN A 105 4.23 18.31 2.61
CA ASN A 105 4.74 17.34 3.57
C ASN A 105 3.62 16.49 4.16
N VAL A 106 3.88 15.22 4.38
CA VAL A 106 3.03 14.36 5.21
C VAL A 106 3.03 14.93 6.63
N GLN A 107 1.85 15.26 7.14
CA GLN A 107 1.63 15.82 8.46
C GLN A 107 0.98 14.87 9.43
N ALA A 108 0.31 13.83 8.92
CA ALA A 108 -0.29 12.79 9.73
C ALA A 108 -0.28 11.46 8.99
N VAL A 109 -0.39 10.39 9.75
CA VAL A 109 -0.49 9.02 9.22
C VAL A 109 -1.79 8.39 9.68
N THR A 110 -2.41 7.62 8.82
CA THR A 110 -3.46 6.68 9.21
C THR A 110 -3.08 5.28 8.79
N VAL A 111 -3.43 4.29 9.60
CA VAL A 111 -3.15 2.88 9.33
C VAL A 111 -4.47 2.19 9.06
N MET A 112 -4.56 1.45 7.96
CA MET A 112 -5.77 0.70 7.63
C MET A 112 -6.19 -0.20 8.77
N PRO A 113 -7.44 -0.10 9.25
CA PRO A 113 -7.94 -0.98 10.30
C PRO A 113 -8.09 -2.41 9.78
N SER A 114 -7.72 -3.37 10.62
CA SER A 114 -8.06 -4.77 10.38
C SER A 114 -9.47 -5.03 10.92
N ARG A 115 -10.36 -5.55 10.10
CA ARG A 115 -11.74 -5.83 10.52
C ARG A 115 -11.83 -6.80 11.70
N SER A 116 -11.00 -7.83 11.72
CA SER A 116 -10.96 -8.81 12.81
C SER A 116 -10.45 -8.22 14.12
N HIS A 117 -9.50 -7.31 14.08
CA HIS A 117 -8.96 -6.65 15.28
C HIS A 117 -9.84 -5.48 15.74
N TYR A 118 -10.56 -4.84 14.85
CA TYR A 118 -11.49 -3.77 15.21
C TYR A 118 -12.58 -4.27 16.18
N GLN A 119 -13.11 -5.47 15.95
CA GLN A 119 -14.11 -6.08 16.82
C GLN A 119 -13.58 -6.40 18.23
N SER A 120 -12.28 -6.65 18.37
CA SER A 120 -11.64 -6.94 19.66
C SER A 120 -11.14 -5.70 20.41
N GLY A 121 -11.16 -4.52 19.78
CA GLY A 121 -10.57 -3.29 20.31
C GLY A 121 -9.03 -3.31 20.40
N ALA A 122 -8.38 -4.41 20.01
CA ALA A 122 -6.93 -4.53 20.06
C ALA A 122 -6.26 -3.97 18.80
N PRO A 123 -5.08 -3.33 18.91
CA PRO A 123 -4.36 -2.86 17.76
C PRO A 123 -3.90 -4.02 16.87
N SER A 124 -4.10 -3.89 15.55
CA SER A 124 -3.61 -4.84 14.58
C SER A 124 -2.08 -4.89 14.56
N GLN A 125 -1.51 -5.97 14.02
CA GLN A 125 -0.06 -6.12 13.93
C GLN A 125 0.58 -4.99 13.12
N LEU A 126 -0.07 -4.51 12.05
CA LEU A 126 0.40 -3.36 11.29
C LEU A 126 0.41 -2.07 12.13
N GLN A 127 -0.63 -1.83 12.94
CA GLN A 127 -0.68 -0.68 13.84
C GLN A 127 0.46 -0.72 14.87
N LYS A 128 0.75 -1.90 15.44
CA LYS A 128 1.89 -2.10 16.36
C LYS A 128 3.22 -1.79 15.68
N LEU A 129 3.43 -2.30 14.46
CA LEU A 129 4.65 -2.01 13.68
C LEU A 129 4.79 -0.53 13.33
N CYS A 130 3.69 0.12 12.93
CA CYS A 130 3.68 1.56 12.65
C CYS A 130 4.01 2.38 13.91
N ALA A 131 3.42 2.06 15.05
CA ALA A 131 3.72 2.75 16.32
C ALA A 131 5.21 2.68 16.70
N LEU A 132 5.90 1.61 16.33
CA LEU A 132 7.34 1.42 16.60
C LEU A 132 8.26 2.08 15.56
N ARG A 133 7.77 2.37 14.33
CA ARG A 133 8.63 2.72 13.18
C ARG A 133 8.31 4.07 12.55
N LEU A 134 7.17 4.68 12.87
CA LEU A 134 6.87 6.02 12.39
C LEU A 134 7.86 7.04 12.99
N PRO A 135 8.22 8.09 12.23
CA PRO A 135 9.00 9.19 12.77
C PRO A 135 8.36 9.80 14.02
N ALA A 136 9.19 10.12 15.00
CA ALA A 136 8.71 10.81 16.20
C ALA A 136 8.01 12.14 15.83
N GLY A 137 6.91 12.44 16.51
CA GLY A 137 6.12 13.65 16.28
C GLY A 137 5.18 13.60 15.07
N LEU A 138 5.12 12.51 14.32
CA LEU A 138 4.14 12.35 13.25
C LEU A 138 2.83 11.77 13.83
N PRO A 139 1.75 12.57 13.94
CA PRO A 139 0.52 12.14 14.57
C PRO A 139 -0.20 11.06 13.77
N THR A 140 -0.95 10.23 14.47
CA THR A 140 -1.80 9.19 13.85
C THR A 140 -3.27 9.63 13.89
N VAL A 141 -3.93 9.57 12.73
CA VAL A 141 -5.36 9.81 12.57
C VAL A 141 -6.09 8.47 12.63
N GLY A 142 -7.11 8.38 13.49
CA GLY A 142 -7.98 7.22 13.55
C GLY A 142 -8.88 7.13 12.33
N ILE A 143 -9.09 5.91 11.84
CA ILE A 143 -10.11 5.57 10.85
C ILE A 143 -10.75 4.25 11.25
N GLU A 144 -12.06 4.18 11.24
CA GLU A 144 -12.84 3.06 11.75
C GLU A 144 -13.80 2.53 10.68
N PRO A 145 -13.93 1.22 10.52
CA PRO A 145 -14.94 0.65 9.65
C PRO A 145 -16.33 0.85 10.27
N VAL A 146 -17.30 1.24 9.47
CA VAL A 146 -18.71 1.29 9.90
C VAL A 146 -19.21 -0.14 10.13
N ALA A 147 -19.91 -0.35 11.25
CA ALA A 147 -20.52 -1.64 11.58
C ALA A 147 -21.53 -2.04 10.48
N GLY A 148 -21.50 -3.29 10.04
CA GLY A 148 -22.37 -3.79 8.98
C GLY A 148 -22.02 -3.34 7.56
N ALA A 149 -21.02 -2.47 7.38
CA ALA A 149 -20.53 -2.15 6.05
C ALA A 149 -20.01 -3.40 5.34
N THR A 150 -20.60 -3.73 4.21
CA THR A 150 -20.22 -4.91 3.44
C THR A 150 -18.79 -4.78 2.93
N SER A 151 -18.10 -5.93 2.85
CA SER A 151 -16.76 -5.97 2.26
C SER A 151 -16.81 -5.88 0.73
N ASP A 152 -17.86 -5.25 0.22
CA ASP A 152 -18.05 -5.09 -1.20
C ASP A 152 -16.78 -4.47 -1.78
N ARG A 153 -16.30 -5.10 -2.80
CA ARG A 153 -15.12 -4.66 -3.53
C ARG A 153 -15.36 -3.32 -4.25
N LYS A 154 -16.48 -2.66 -3.96
CA LYS A 154 -16.86 -1.32 -4.42
C LYS A 154 -16.14 -0.24 -3.61
N VAL A 155 -15.99 0.92 -4.22
CA VAL A 155 -15.51 2.12 -3.53
C VAL A 155 -16.72 2.78 -2.88
N ASP A 156 -16.71 2.84 -1.56
CA ASP A 156 -17.75 3.47 -0.75
C ASP A 156 -17.09 4.18 0.45
N PRO A 157 -16.88 5.50 0.37
CA PRO A 157 -16.31 6.27 1.48
C PRO A 157 -17.13 6.18 2.77
N ALA A 158 -18.45 5.99 2.69
CA ALA A 158 -19.32 5.86 3.86
C ALA A 158 -19.09 4.55 4.65
N SER A 159 -18.32 3.60 4.09
CA SER A 159 -17.91 2.39 4.81
C SER A 159 -16.86 2.64 5.91
N PHE A 160 -16.38 3.88 6.05
CA PHE A 160 -15.45 4.30 7.10
C PHE A 160 -15.89 5.58 7.77
N VAL A 161 -15.59 5.69 9.08
CA VAL A 161 -15.71 6.91 9.87
C VAL A 161 -14.31 7.36 10.28
N VAL A 162 -14.09 8.66 10.20
CA VAL A 162 -12.93 9.33 10.79
C VAL A 162 -13.48 10.08 12.02
N PRO A 163 -13.17 9.61 13.26
CA PRO A 163 -13.83 10.11 14.48
C PRO A 163 -13.58 11.59 14.78
N GLN A 164 -12.50 12.13 14.25
CA GLN A 164 -12.13 13.53 14.46
C GLN A 164 -11.89 14.22 13.13
N PRO A 165 -12.24 15.51 12.99
CA PRO A 165 -11.92 16.29 11.80
C PRO A 165 -10.43 16.27 11.51
N VAL A 166 -10.09 16.10 10.24
CA VAL A 166 -8.70 16.06 9.77
C VAL A 166 -8.33 17.41 9.19
N GLY A 167 -7.75 18.28 10.04
CA GLY A 167 -7.25 19.59 9.61
C GLY A 167 -5.88 19.54 8.89
N TRP A 168 -5.48 18.40 8.33
CA TRP A 168 -4.15 18.18 7.79
C TRP A 168 -4.08 18.41 6.28
N SER A 169 -3.03 19.09 5.83
CA SER A 169 -2.79 19.30 4.41
C SER A 169 -2.47 18.01 3.68
N HIS A 170 -1.84 17.03 4.34
CA HIS A 170 -1.45 15.77 3.72
C HIS A 170 -1.42 14.62 4.74
N VAL A 171 -2.24 13.60 4.49
CA VAL A 171 -2.30 12.35 5.28
C VAL A 171 -1.71 11.20 4.47
N LEU A 172 -0.85 10.40 5.10
CA LEU A 172 -0.35 9.15 4.53
C LEU A 172 -1.14 7.97 5.08
N LEU A 173 -1.87 7.29 4.20
CA LEU A 173 -2.58 6.04 4.51
C LEU A 173 -1.62 4.85 4.30
N ILE A 174 -1.33 4.12 5.36
CA ILE A 174 -0.49 2.91 5.32
C ILE A 174 -1.38 1.66 5.36
N ASP A 175 -1.11 0.73 4.45
CA ASP A 175 -1.79 -0.56 4.42
C ASP A 175 -0.79 -1.67 4.06
N ASP A 176 -1.08 -2.87 4.55
CA ASP A 176 -0.23 -4.03 4.31
C ASP A 176 -0.39 -4.59 2.89
N THR A 177 -1.63 -4.82 2.45
CA THR A 177 -1.88 -5.58 1.23
C THR A 177 -2.99 -4.96 0.37
N TRP A 178 -2.67 -4.64 -0.87
CA TRP A 178 -3.67 -4.21 -1.85
C TRP A 178 -4.11 -5.39 -2.73
N VAL A 179 -5.35 -5.85 -2.54
CA VAL A 179 -5.96 -6.90 -3.38
C VAL A 179 -6.84 -6.30 -4.47
N SER A 180 -7.99 -5.74 -4.11
CA SER A 180 -8.96 -5.15 -5.06
C SER A 180 -8.91 -3.61 -5.09
N GLY A 181 -8.54 -3.00 -3.98
CA GLY A 181 -8.42 -1.56 -3.80
C GLY A 181 -9.69 -0.84 -3.33
N GLY A 182 -10.86 -1.47 -3.37
CA GLY A 182 -12.13 -0.84 -2.95
C GLY A 182 -12.04 -0.27 -1.55
N THR A 183 -11.69 -1.11 -0.58
CA THR A 183 -11.56 -0.72 0.84
C THR A 183 -10.61 0.47 1.06
N ARG A 184 -9.44 0.46 0.40
CA ARG A 184 -8.47 1.55 0.56
C ARG A 184 -8.93 2.84 -0.12
N MET A 185 -9.50 2.75 -1.31
CA MET A 185 -10.06 3.92 -1.99
C MET A 185 -11.24 4.49 -1.20
N SER A 186 -12.04 3.66 -0.54
CA SER A 186 -13.06 4.09 0.41
C SER A 186 -12.46 4.88 1.57
N ALA A 187 -11.38 4.38 2.17
CA ALA A 187 -10.68 5.08 3.25
C ALA A 187 -10.07 6.42 2.80
N VAL A 188 -9.52 6.50 1.57
CA VAL A 188 -9.05 7.77 0.99
C VAL A 188 -10.19 8.78 0.89
N GLY A 189 -11.36 8.34 0.39
CA GLY A 189 -12.55 9.18 0.29
C GLY A 189 -13.05 9.66 1.67
N ALA A 190 -13.08 8.77 2.67
CA ALA A 190 -13.47 9.11 4.04
C ALA A 190 -12.51 10.13 4.69
N LEU A 191 -11.20 9.97 4.50
CA LEU A 191 -10.21 10.94 5.00
C LEU A 191 -10.39 12.32 4.37
N ARG A 192 -10.68 12.38 3.07
CA ARG A 192 -10.96 13.65 2.39
C ARG A 192 -12.28 14.27 2.86
N ALA A 193 -13.33 13.46 3.02
CA ALA A 193 -14.59 13.93 3.59
C ALA A 193 -14.44 14.49 5.01
N ALA A 194 -13.47 13.97 5.78
CA ALA A 194 -13.10 14.46 7.10
C ALA A 194 -12.18 15.70 7.07
N GLY A 195 -11.77 16.20 5.90
CA GLY A 195 -11.00 17.44 5.74
C GLY A 195 -9.54 17.30 5.29
N ALA A 196 -9.05 16.08 5.00
CA ALA A 196 -7.70 15.92 4.46
C ALA A 196 -7.59 16.52 3.05
N ALA A 197 -6.73 17.53 2.84
CA ALA A 197 -6.57 18.17 1.54
C ALA A 197 -5.86 17.24 0.53
N LYS A 198 -4.87 16.48 0.98
CA LYS A 198 -4.14 15.46 0.22
C LYS A 198 -4.08 14.15 0.97
N VAL A 199 -4.24 13.04 0.24
CA VAL A 199 -4.12 11.69 0.81
C VAL A 199 -3.23 10.86 -0.10
N SER A 200 -2.08 10.43 0.43
CA SER A 200 -1.21 9.45 -0.24
C SER A 200 -1.37 8.08 0.38
N SER A 201 -1.01 7.04 -0.34
CA SER A 201 -1.09 5.66 0.13
C SER A 201 0.27 4.96 0.01
N LEU A 202 0.75 4.37 1.11
CA LEU A 202 1.87 3.43 1.13
C LEU A 202 1.33 2.02 1.35
N VAL A 203 1.66 1.12 0.44
CA VAL A 203 1.25 -0.28 0.46
C VAL A 203 2.47 -1.17 0.54
N LEU A 204 2.54 -2.03 1.54
CA LEU A 204 3.70 -2.90 1.71
C LEU A 204 3.75 -3.98 0.63
N ALA A 205 2.58 -4.55 0.27
CA ALA A 205 2.53 -5.56 -0.78
C ALA A 205 1.32 -5.41 -1.71
N ARG A 206 1.58 -5.49 -3.01
CA ARG A 206 0.55 -5.65 -4.03
C ARG A 206 0.28 -7.13 -4.26
N TRP A 207 -0.91 -7.60 -3.89
CA TRP A 207 -1.29 -9.00 -4.06
C TRP A 207 -1.49 -9.36 -5.53
N LEU A 208 -0.86 -10.44 -5.96
CA LEU A 208 -1.03 -11.05 -7.27
C LEU A 208 -1.55 -12.49 -7.12
N ASP A 209 -2.67 -12.80 -7.76
CA ASP A 209 -3.18 -14.18 -7.87
C ASP A 209 -2.90 -14.70 -9.29
N PRO A 210 -1.99 -15.69 -9.45
CA PRO A 210 -1.67 -16.26 -10.76
C PRO A 210 -2.86 -16.93 -11.47
N GLY A 211 -3.96 -17.21 -10.75
CA GLY A 211 -5.19 -17.73 -11.33
C GLY A 211 -6.14 -16.66 -11.86
N TYR A 212 -5.75 -15.35 -11.84
CA TYR A 212 -6.70 -14.28 -12.12
C TYR A 212 -6.21 -13.25 -13.14
N GLY A 213 -7.03 -13.04 -14.19
CA GLY A 213 -6.88 -11.99 -15.18
C GLY A 213 -5.54 -12.06 -15.92
N ALA A 214 -4.86 -10.93 -16.13
CA ALA A 214 -3.56 -10.85 -16.79
C ALA A 214 -2.37 -11.20 -15.89
N THR A 215 -2.61 -11.70 -14.66
CA THR A 215 -1.52 -12.00 -13.71
C THR A 215 -0.64 -13.16 -14.16
N PRO A 216 -1.18 -14.31 -14.64
CA PRO A 216 -0.34 -15.44 -15.04
C PRO A 216 0.62 -15.06 -16.16
N GLU A 217 0.13 -14.34 -17.15
CA GLU A 217 0.92 -13.89 -18.29
C GLU A 217 2.04 -12.93 -17.87
N LEU A 218 1.72 -11.91 -17.05
CA LEU A 218 2.73 -10.99 -16.54
C LEU A 218 3.80 -11.70 -15.72
N VAL A 219 3.39 -12.58 -14.79
CA VAL A 219 4.34 -13.32 -13.94
C VAL A 219 5.27 -14.18 -14.79
N ARG A 220 4.73 -14.91 -15.78
CA ARG A 220 5.52 -15.70 -16.71
C ARG A 220 6.52 -14.82 -17.48
N GLU A 221 6.05 -13.77 -18.17
CA GLU A 221 6.89 -12.89 -18.99
C GLU A 221 8.02 -12.24 -18.19
N VAL A 222 7.71 -11.73 -16.98
CA VAL A 222 8.72 -11.07 -16.15
C VAL A 222 9.74 -12.11 -15.64
N THR A 223 9.29 -13.33 -15.32
CA THR A 223 10.18 -14.42 -14.86
C THR A 223 11.11 -14.88 -15.98
N GLU A 224 10.56 -15.21 -17.15
CA GLU A 224 11.33 -15.67 -18.32
C GLU A 224 12.37 -14.62 -18.76
N ALA A 225 12.05 -13.35 -18.61
CA ALA A 225 12.95 -12.26 -18.96
C ALA A 225 13.93 -11.86 -17.84
N GLY A 226 13.96 -12.59 -16.69
CA GLY A 226 14.78 -12.21 -15.53
C GLY A 226 14.50 -10.79 -15.03
N GLY A 227 13.25 -10.33 -15.16
CA GLY A 227 12.86 -8.95 -14.89
C GLY A 227 12.47 -8.65 -13.44
N TRP A 228 12.43 -9.65 -12.57
CA TRP A 228 12.19 -9.41 -11.15
C TRP A 228 13.44 -8.83 -10.48
N SER A 229 13.22 -7.82 -9.66
CA SER A 229 14.28 -7.18 -8.86
C SER A 229 13.87 -7.07 -7.40
N SER A 230 14.86 -6.95 -6.50
CA SER A 230 14.60 -6.61 -5.11
C SER A 230 13.98 -5.21 -5.01
N PRO A 231 13.09 -4.96 -4.04
CA PRO A 231 12.66 -3.60 -3.72
C PRO A 231 13.80 -2.72 -3.16
N GLN A 232 14.91 -3.31 -2.74
CA GLN A 232 16.04 -2.59 -2.13
C GLN A 232 16.55 -1.46 -3.05
N GLY A 233 16.57 -0.22 -2.53
CA GLY A 233 17.00 0.96 -3.30
C GLY A 233 15.98 1.48 -4.33
N VAL A 234 14.80 0.87 -4.43
CA VAL A 234 13.76 1.25 -5.38
C VAL A 234 12.73 2.15 -4.71
N CYS A 235 12.47 3.33 -5.24
CA CYS A 235 11.41 4.22 -4.74
C CYS A 235 10.02 3.64 -5.06
N PRO A 236 9.18 3.30 -4.05
CA PRO A 236 7.88 2.70 -4.27
C PRO A 236 6.86 3.66 -4.89
N PHE A 237 7.06 4.98 -4.75
CA PHE A 237 6.12 6.01 -5.18
C PHE A 237 6.30 6.44 -6.64
N THR A 238 7.44 6.15 -7.26
CA THR A 238 7.69 6.47 -8.66
C THR A 238 7.47 5.25 -9.56
N ARG A 239 7.29 5.50 -10.84
CA ARG A 239 7.11 4.40 -11.81
C ARG A 239 8.43 3.79 -12.28
N ASP A 240 9.51 4.55 -12.16
CA ASP A 240 10.85 4.15 -12.58
C ASP A 240 11.71 3.66 -11.42
N GLY A 241 11.20 3.78 -10.19
CA GLY A 241 11.93 3.38 -8.99
C GLY A 241 13.00 4.37 -8.56
N VAL A 242 13.13 5.50 -9.27
CA VAL A 242 14.12 6.55 -8.96
C VAL A 242 13.48 7.59 -8.03
N CYS A 243 14.17 7.95 -6.96
CA CYS A 243 13.70 9.02 -6.09
C CYS A 243 13.64 10.35 -6.85
N PRO A 244 12.59 11.17 -6.67
CA PRO A 244 12.57 12.52 -7.23
C PRO A 244 13.82 13.29 -6.80
N ARG A 245 14.38 14.09 -7.71
CA ARG A 245 15.50 14.97 -7.38
C ARG A 245 15.01 16.09 -6.47
N VAL A 246 15.78 16.40 -5.42
CA VAL A 246 15.55 17.61 -4.61
C VAL A 246 15.78 18.81 -5.52
N ARG A 247 14.76 19.61 -5.73
CA ARG A 247 14.90 20.91 -6.38
C ARG A 247 15.30 21.96 -5.38
#